data_111d1b53ba14d4c9168d7fd97b2b3bd3
#
_entry.id   111d1b53ba14d4c9168d7fd97b2b3bd3
#
_cell.length_a   1.000
_cell.length_b   1.000
_cell.length_c   1.000
_cell.angle_alpha   90.00
_cell.angle_beta   90.00
_cell.angle_gamma   90.00
#
_symmetry.space_group_name_H-M   'P 1'
#
loop_
_entity.id
_entity.type
_entity.pdbx_description
1 polymer ?
#
loop_
_entity_poly.entity_id
_entity_poly.type
_entity_poly.pdbx_seq_one_letter_code
_entity_poly.pdbx_strand_id
1 'polypeptide(L)'
;MANEGGAWIMKGLDWNDPYRIRSWRELINWINEVGFLPLFANEVPGFSAEEHVSPLFWWTGDPEQDPWEWREIIPATGEVAYGKFFNNKTGFISREWFPYFANARRDGYDFDAAWDDGLVQHRYKAIMDLCEDGGMHPGFELKPAAGFGKEGYKNFDGCITQLQMQTYLIIRKFERRRNKRGLSYGMAVSYYQKPEELWGYEHVTDAYREEPSDSAERIFRRAREHFSEGSDAALRKVLSL
;
A
#
# COMPACT_ATOMS: atom_id res chain seq x y z
N MET A 1 1.94 -8.47 -14.01
CA MET A 1 1.47 -7.89 -15.30
C MET A 1 2.63 -7.82 -16.28
N ALA A 2 2.51 -8.51 -17.41
CA ALA A 2 3.50 -8.48 -18.50
C ALA A 2 2.95 -7.67 -19.67
N ASN A 3 3.85 -7.10 -20.51
CA ASN A 3 3.45 -6.41 -21.72
C ASN A 3 4.02 -7.21 -22.92
N GLU A 4 3.15 -7.86 -23.68
CA GLU A 4 3.50 -8.55 -24.91
C GLU A 4 2.78 -7.90 -26.09
N GLY A 5 3.55 -7.43 -27.08
CA GLY A 5 2.99 -6.81 -28.28
C GLY A 5 2.11 -5.58 -28.05
N GLY A 6 2.33 -4.85 -26.95
CA GLY A 6 1.53 -3.67 -26.54
C GLY A 6 0.26 -3.98 -25.77
N ALA A 7 -0.03 -5.25 -25.48
CA ALA A 7 -1.15 -5.64 -24.62
C ALA A 7 -0.68 -5.96 -23.19
N TRP A 8 -1.46 -5.57 -22.21
CA TRP A 8 -1.26 -5.98 -20.82
C TRP A 8 -1.80 -7.40 -20.64
N ILE A 9 -0.91 -8.33 -20.29
CA ILE A 9 -1.27 -9.70 -19.97
C ILE A 9 -1.28 -9.86 -18.45
N MET A 10 -2.47 -10.13 -17.90
CA MET A 10 -2.64 -10.46 -16.48
C MET A 10 -2.28 -11.93 -16.27
N LYS A 11 -1.48 -12.18 -15.24
CA LYS A 11 -1.27 -13.53 -14.73
C LYS A 11 -2.47 -13.93 -13.85
N GLY A 12 -2.60 -15.19 -13.57
CA GLY A 12 -3.62 -15.65 -12.62
C GLY A 12 -4.12 -17.05 -12.92
N LEU A 13 -5.10 -17.48 -12.15
CA LEU A 13 -5.72 -18.80 -12.23
C LEU A 13 -6.88 -18.80 -13.23
N ASP A 14 -7.20 -19.97 -13.77
CA ASP A 14 -8.40 -20.11 -14.58
C ASP A 14 -9.67 -19.72 -13.78
N TRP A 15 -10.71 -19.27 -14.49
CA TRP A 15 -11.95 -18.81 -13.84
C TRP A 15 -12.65 -19.90 -13.02
N ASN A 16 -12.47 -21.16 -13.38
CA ASN A 16 -13.05 -22.34 -12.69
C ASN A 16 -12.08 -23.00 -11.69
N ASP A 17 -10.84 -22.50 -11.57
CA ASP A 17 -9.85 -23.04 -10.64
C ASP A 17 -10.40 -23.00 -9.20
N PRO A 18 -10.39 -24.12 -8.45
CA PRO A 18 -10.93 -24.17 -7.09
C PRO A 18 -10.14 -23.34 -6.09
N TYR A 19 -8.86 -23.06 -6.35
CA TYR A 19 -7.99 -22.26 -5.48
C TYR A 19 -8.02 -20.77 -5.78
N ARG A 20 -8.79 -20.36 -6.79
CA ARG A 20 -8.92 -18.96 -7.16
C ARG A 20 -9.63 -18.15 -6.07
N ILE A 21 -9.11 -17.00 -5.73
CA ILE A 21 -9.77 -15.98 -4.91
C ILE A 21 -10.92 -15.36 -5.72
N ARG A 22 -12.15 -15.37 -5.18
CA ARG A 22 -13.38 -14.99 -5.89
C ARG A 22 -14.03 -13.71 -5.40
N SER A 23 -13.57 -13.20 -4.25
CA SER A 23 -14.15 -11.99 -3.64
C SER A 23 -13.09 -11.19 -2.89
N TRP A 24 -13.36 -9.91 -2.67
CA TRP A 24 -12.51 -9.08 -1.84
C TRP A 24 -12.41 -9.59 -0.38
N ARG A 25 -13.44 -10.28 0.12
CA ARG A 25 -13.40 -10.90 1.46
C ARG A 25 -12.43 -12.08 1.52
N GLU A 26 -12.44 -12.92 0.49
CA GLU A 26 -11.45 -14.00 0.38
C GLU A 26 -10.03 -13.45 0.23
N LEU A 27 -9.87 -12.32 -0.48
CA LEU A 27 -8.56 -11.66 -0.59
C LEU A 27 -8.10 -11.09 0.77
N ILE A 28 -8.97 -10.47 1.56
CA ILE A 28 -8.63 -10.06 2.94
C ILE A 28 -8.21 -11.25 3.78
N ASN A 29 -8.95 -12.37 3.73
CA ASN A 29 -8.60 -13.57 4.46
C ASN A 29 -7.21 -14.09 4.07
N TRP A 30 -6.92 -14.12 2.76
CA TRP A 30 -5.61 -14.53 2.26
C TRP A 30 -4.50 -13.57 2.71
N ILE A 31 -4.73 -12.25 2.64
CA ILE A 31 -3.78 -11.24 3.13
C ILE A 31 -3.51 -11.43 4.63
N ASN A 32 -4.54 -11.70 5.43
CA ASN A 32 -4.38 -11.94 6.86
C ASN A 32 -3.63 -13.25 7.15
N GLU A 33 -3.83 -14.28 6.33
CA GLU A 33 -3.11 -15.53 6.42
C GLU A 33 -1.62 -15.37 6.09
N VAL A 34 -1.26 -14.72 4.97
CA VAL A 34 0.13 -14.57 4.56
C VAL A 34 0.84 -13.38 5.21
N GLY A 35 0.07 -12.42 5.72
CA GLY A 35 0.52 -11.20 6.39
C GLY A 35 0.58 -9.96 5.50
N PHE A 36 1.01 -10.11 4.25
CA PHE A 36 1.17 -9.00 3.31
C PHE A 36 1.29 -9.51 1.88
N LEU A 37 0.82 -8.72 0.90
CA LEU A 37 0.73 -9.16 -0.49
C LEU A 37 0.81 -7.98 -1.48
N PRO A 38 1.76 -7.97 -2.44
CA PRO A 38 1.71 -7.05 -3.58
C PRO A 38 0.42 -7.23 -4.39
N LEU A 39 -0.07 -6.15 -5.02
CA LEU A 39 -1.27 -6.25 -5.86
C LEU A 39 -0.98 -6.96 -7.19
N PHE A 40 0.14 -6.62 -7.83
CA PHE A 40 0.49 -7.13 -9.15
C PHE A 40 1.66 -8.11 -9.10
N ALA A 41 1.68 -9.03 -10.05
CA ALA A 41 2.75 -10.00 -10.25
C ALA A 41 4.13 -9.32 -10.35
N ASN A 42 5.10 -9.97 -9.78
CA ASN A 42 6.48 -9.50 -9.66
C ASN A 42 7.47 -10.64 -9.92
N GLU A 43 8.74 -10.46 -9.54
CA GLU A 43 9.79 -11.46 -9.74
C GLU A 43 9.72 -12.68 -8.81
N VAL A 44 8.83 -12.66 -7.80
CA VAL A 44 8.62 -13.77 -6.86
C VAL A 44 7.30 -14.47 -7.22
N PRO A 45 7.32 -15.70 -7.74
CA PRO A 45 6.12 -16.43 -8.12
C PRO A 45 5.14 -16.60 -6.97
N GLY A 46 3.85 -16.40 -7.23
CA GLY A 46 2.77 -16.49 -6.25
C GLY A 46 2.69 -15.34 -5.26
N PHE A 47 3.67 -14.43 -5.24
CA PHE A 47 3.69 -13.31 -4.30
C PHE A 47 2.95 -12.08 -4.84
N SER A 48 1.70 -12.27 -5.22
CA SER A 48 0.81 -11.17 -5.63
C SER A 48 -0.66 -11.56 -5.60
N ALA A 49 -1.55 -10.59 -5.42
CA ALA A 49 -2.99 -10.82 -5.56
C ALA A 49 -3.35 -11.21 -7.00
N GLU A 50 -2.68 -10.62 -8.00
CA GLU A 50 -2.90 -10.90 -9.42
C GLU A 50 -2.82 -12.40 -9.75
N GLU A 51 -1.86 -13.12 -9.16
CA GLU A 51 -1.61 -14.53 -9.47
C GLU A 51 -2.65 -15.49 -8.84
N HIS A 52 -3.43 -15.02 -7.86
CA HIS A 52 -4.46 -15.80 -7.17
C HIS A 52 -5.90 -15.50 -7.61
N VAL A 53 -6.09 -14.56 -8.56
CA VAL A 53 -7.39 -14.22 -9.14
C VAL A 53 -7.44 -14.62 -10.61
N SER A 54 -8.61 -14.52 -11.26
CA SER A 54 -8.68 -14.81 -12.69
C SER A 54 -8.46 -13.55 -13.55
N PRO A 55 -7.66 -13.66 -14.63
CA PRO A 55 -7.48 -12.58 -15.59
C PRO A 55 -8.77 -12.06 -16.22
N LEU A 56 -9.82 -12.88 -16.29
CA LEU A 56 -11.10 -12.55 -16.93
C LEU A 56 -11.90 -11.48 -16.21
N PHE A 57 -11.64 -11.28 -14.90
CA PHE A 57 -12.46 -10.37 -14.09
C PHE A 57 -11.84 -8.99 -13.86
N TRP A 58 -10.62 -8.76 -14.37
CA TRP A 58 -9.99 -7.44 -14.25
C TRP A 58 -10.68 -6.40 -15.16
N TRP A 59 -10.93 -5.23 -14.59
CA TRP A 59 -11.53 -4.07 -15.27
C TRP A 59 -12.95 -4.30 -15.83
N THR A 60 -13.69 -5.19 -15.23
CA THR A 60 -15.10 -5.42 -15.56
C THR A 60 -16.03 -4.39 -14.93
N GLY A 61 -15.58 -3.73 -13.85
CA GLY A 61 -16.39 -2.81 -13.05
C GLY A 61 -17.38 -3.51 -12.14
N ASP A 62 -17.30 -4.85 -12.00
CA ASP A 62 -18.13 -5.62 -11.06
C ASP A 62 -17.46 -5.66 -9.68
N PRO A 63 -17.98 -4.95 -8.65
CA PRO A 63 -17.35 -4.89 -7.34
C PRO A 63 -17.29 -6.24 -6.63
N GLU A 64 -18.10 -7.22 -7.03
CA GLU A 64 -18.08 -8.56 -6.43
C GLU A 64 -16.94 -9.43 -7.00
N GLN A 65 -16.51 -9.21 -8.24
CA GLN A 65 -15.55 -10.09 -8.91
C GLN A 65 -14.30 -9.38 -9.43
N ASP A 66 -14.31 -8.06 -9.61
CA ASP A 66 -13.21 -7.32 -10.21
C ASP A 66 -12.12 -6.97 -9.19
N PRO A 67 -10.91 -7.55 -9.31
CA PRO A 67 -9.81 -7.22 -8.40
C PRO A 67 -9.36 -5.75 -8.47
N TRP A 68 -9.66 -5.05 -9.57
CA TRP A 68 -9.40 -3.62 -9.67
C TRP A 68 -10.35 -2.79 -8.79
N GLU A 69 -11.60 -3.21 -8.67
CA GLU A 69 -12.55 -2.60 -7.74
C GLU A 69 -12.21 -2.96 -6.28
N TRP A 70 -11.73 -4.20 -6.02
CA TRP A 70 -11.36 -4.64 -4.67
C TRP A 70 -10.28 -3.76 -4.04
N ARG A 71 -9.32 -3.24 -4.83
CA ARG A 71 -8.30 -2.32 -4.33
C ARG A 71 -8.87 -0.99 -3.81
N GLU A 72 -10.10 -0.64 -4.20
CA GLU A 72 -10.82 0.52 -3.69
C GLU A 72 -11.70 0.17 -2.48
N ILE A 73 -12.27 -1.04 -2.46
CA ILE A 73 -13.16 -1.53 -1.40
C ILE A 73 -12.37 -1.91 -0.14
N ILE A 74 -11.31 -2.70 -0.30
CA ILE A 74 -10.54 -3.27 0.81
C ILE A 74 -9.97 -2.20 1.75
N PRO A 75 -9.31 -1.13 1.30
CA PRO A 75 -8.79 -0.11 2.21
C PRO A 75 -9.87 0.59 3.04
N ALA A 76 -11.09 0.70 2.48
CA ALA A 76 -12.21 1.34 3.17
C ALA A 76 -12.70 0.52 4.38
N THR A 77 -12.50 -0.81 4.39
CA THR A 77 -12.87 -1.68 5.52
C THR A 77 -12.05 -1.38 6.78
N GLY A 78 -10.80 -0.95 6.61
CA GLY A 78 -9.85 -0.74 7.71
C GLY A 78 -9.22 -2.02 8.25
N GLU A 79 -9.48 -3.18 7.65
CA GLU A 79 -8.94 -4.47 8.11
C GLU A 79 -7.48 -4.66 7.70
N VAL A 80 -7.09 -4.11 6.56
CA VAL A 80 -5.71 -4.15 6.04
C VAL A 80 -5.29 -2.78 5.53
N ALA A 81 -4.00 -2.46 5.60
CA ALA A 81 -3.43 -1.29 4.96
C ALA A 81 -3.26 -1.52 3.46
N TYR A 82 -3.49 -0.48 2.67
CA TYR A 82 -3.19 -0.44 1.25
C TYR A 82 -2.31 0.77 0.91
N GLY A 83 -1.30 0.56 0.12
CA GLY A 83 -0.37 1.62 -0.29
C GLY A 83 0.74 1.11 -1.19
N LYS A 84 1.68 1.99 -1.51
CA LYS A 84 2.89 1.64 -2.26
C LYS A 84 3.96 1.10 -1.31
N PHE A 85 3.81 -0.14 -0.87
CA PHE A 85 4.69 -0.75 0.12
C PHE A 85 5.79 -1.66 -0.45
N PHE A 86 5.69 -2.08 -1.71
CA PHE A 86 6.54 -3.11 -2.28
C PHE A 86 7.35 -2.56 -3.45
N ASN A 87 8.57 -2.09 -3.17
CA ASN A 87 9.46 -1.48 -4.18
C ASN A 87 8.73 -0.44 -5.05
N ASN A 88 8.09 0.54 -4.41
CA ASN A 88 7.23 1.58 -5.00
C ASN A 88 5.97 1.05 -5.71
N LYS A 89 5.61 -0.23 -5.55
CA LYS A 89 4.39 -0.83 -6.08
C LYS A 89 3.35 -0.97 -4.99
N THR A 90 2.08 -0.99 -5.41
CA THR A 90 0.95 -1.12 -4.49
C THR A 90 0.77 -2.54 -4.00
N GLY A 91 0.24 -2.65 -2.79
CA GLY A 91 -0.15 -3.91 -2.19
C GLY A 91 -0.73 -3.69 -0.80
N PHE A 92 -0.90 -4.78 -0.09
CA PHE A 92 -1.60 -4.85 1.18
C PHE A 92 -0.67 -5.32 2.30
N ILE A 93 -0.87 -4.80 3.49
CA ILE A 93 -0.25 -5.30 4.73
C ILE A 93 -1.38 -5.49 5.74
N SER A 94 -1.47 -6.69 6.33
CA SER A 94 -2.45 -6.97 7.37
C SER A 94 -2.19 -6.13 8.61
N ARG A 95 -3.24 -5.93 9.41
CA ARG A 95 -3.13 -5.20 10.67
C ARG A 95 -2.08 -5.82 11.59
N GLU A 96 -2.02 -7.14 11.70
CA GLU A 96 -1.06 -7.87 12.53
C GLU A 96 0.41 -7.61 12.12
N TRP A 97 0.69 -7.54 10.82
CA TRP A 97 2.05 -7.40 10.31
C TRP A 97 2.50 -5.95 10.14
N PHE A 98 1.57 -5.00 10.18
CA PHE A 98 1.89 -3.58 9.96
C PHE A 98 2.91 -3.01 10.96
N PRO A 99 2.88 -3.32 12.28
CA PRO A 99 3.87 -2.84 13.22
C PRO A 99 5.31 -3.22 12.86
N TYR A 100 5.53 -4.43 12.36
CA TYR A 100 6.87 -4.87 11.94
C TYR A 100 7.37 -4.09 10.72
N PHE A 101 6.48 -3.82 9.75
CA PHE A 101 6.82 -2.94 8.62
C PHE A 101 7.09 -1.51 9.08
N ALA A 102 6.33 -0.99 10.01
CA ALA A 102 6.56 0.34 10.58
C ALA A 102 7.93 0.41 11.26
N ASN A 103 8.24 -0.52 12.14
CA ASN A 103 9.54 -0.57 12.83
C ASN A 103 10.71 -0.67 11.84
N ALA A 104 10.69 -1.66 10.95
CA ALA A 104 11.78 -1.92 10.00
C ALA A 104 12.04 -0.74 9.03
N ARG A 105 11.01 0.01 8.65
CA ARG A 105 11.11 1.06 7.61
C ARG A 105 11.25 2.46 8.15
N ARG A 106 10.80 2.67 9.38
CA ARG A 106 10.94 3.93 10.10
C ARG A 106 12.20 3.95 10.98
N ASP A 107 12.94 2.84 11.02
CA ASP A 107 14.11 2.66 11.89
C ASP A 107 13.79 2.94 13.37
N GLY A 108 12.60 2.52 13.80
CA GLY A 108 12.09 2.77 15.16
C GLY A 108 11.62 4.20 15.43
N TYR A 109 11.60 5.08 14.40
CA TYR A 109 11.24 6.48 14.60
C TYR A 109 9.76 6.77 14.31
N ASP A 110 9.17 7.60 15.16
CA ASP A 110 8.01 8.39 14.78
C ASP A 110 8.40 9.47 13.78
N PHE A 111 7.42 9.98 13.05
CA PHE A 111 7.70 11.03 12.07
C PHE A 111 8.25 12.31 12.71
N ASP A 112 7.69 12.72 13.85
CA ASP A 112 8.13 13.93 14.54
C ASP A 112 9.51 13.76 15.18
N ALA A 113 9.79 12.61 15.80
CA ALA A 113 11.12 12.30 16.30
C ALA A 113 12.17 12.28 15.19
N ALA A 114 11.85 11.68 14.03
CA ALA A 114 12.73 11.71 12.86
C ALA A 114 12.94 13.12 12.31
N TRP A 115 11.92 13.98 12.39
CA TRP A 115 12.03 15.37 12.02
C TRP A 115 12.93 16.16 12.98
N ASP A 116 12.74 15.99 14.28
CA ASP A 116 13.52 16.69 15.32
C ASP A 116 15.01 16.30 15.26
N ASP A 117 15.30 15.06 14.91
CA ASP A 117 16.66 14.57 14.67
C ASP A 117 17.24 14.96 13.28
N GLY A 118 16.49 15.72 12.47
CA GLY A 118 16.95 16.21 11.17
C GLY A 118 17.02 15.13 10.06
N LEU A 119 16.38 13.98 10.25
CA LEU A 119 16.38 12.87 9.30
C LEU A 119 15.34 13.04 8.18
N VAL A 120 14.42 14.01 8.32
CA VAL A 120 13.30 14.23 7.40
C VAL A 120 13.50 15.53 6.61
N GLN A 121 13.23 15.49 5.32
CA GLN A 121 13.27 16.70 4.48
C GLN A 121 12.00 17.55 4.65
N HIS A 122 12.13 18.87 4.59
CA HIS A 122 11.04 19.83 4.72
C HIS A 122 9.79 19.53 3.85
N ARG A 123 9.99 19.01 2.65
CA ARG A 123 8.89 18.66 1.75
C ARG A 123 8.03 17.50 2.23
N TYR A 124 8.59 16.56 3.01
CA TYR A 124 7.82 15.49 3.66
C TYR A 124 7.07 16.03 4.88
N LYS A 125 7.73 16.87 5.69
CA LYS A 125 7.10 17.55 6.83
C LYS A 125 5.90 18.37 6.39
N ALA A 126 6.02 19.14 5.30
CA ALA A 126 4.92 19.94 4.76
C ALA A 126 3.70 19.10 4.33
N ILE A 127 3.88 17.85 3.94
CA ILE A 127 2.75 16.92 3.69
C ILE A 127 2.18 16.38 5.00
N MET A 128 3.04 15.93 5.91
CA MET A 128 2.61 15.27 7.14
C MET A 128 1.90 16.26 8.09
N ASP A 129 2.32 17.52 8.16
CA ASP A 129 1.63 18.57 8.92
C ASP A 129 0.17 18.75 8.54
N LEU A 130 -0.16 18.54 7.27
CA LEU A 130 -1.55 18.57 6.79
C LEU A 130 -2.38 17.35 7.20
N CYS A 131 -1.72 16.28 7.64
CA CYS A 131 -2.38 15.05 8.09
C CYS A 131 -2.51 14.98 9.62
N GLU A 132 -2.10 16.04 10.35
CA GLU A 132 -2.18 16.08 11.82
C GLU A 132 -3.62 16.26 12.35
N ASP A 133 -4.55 16.67 11.49
CA ASP A 133 -5.96 16.75 11.83
C ASP A 133 -6.67 15.40 11.93
N GLY A 134 -5.97 14.29 11.66
CA GLY A 134 -6.49 12.94 11.64
C GLY A 134 -7.38 12.61 10.45
N GLY A 135 -7.59 13.55 9.54
CA GLY A 135 -8.47 13.42 8.38
C GLY A 135 -7.92 12.53 7.27
N MET A 136 -8.78 12.26 6.29
CA MET A 136 -8.39 11.62 5.03
C MET A 136 -8.25 12.69 3.95
N HIS A 137 -7.06 12.84 3.38
CA HIS A 137 -6.74 13.92 2.45
C HIS A 137 -6.50 13.41 1.03
N PRO A 138 -7.21 13.95 0.01
CA PRO A 138 -6.93 13.58 -1.37
C PRO A 138 -5.62 14.22 -1.85
N GLY A 139 -4.86 13.47 -2.66
CA GLY A 139 -3.56 13.94 -3.14
C GLY A 139 -3.60 15.26 -3.91
N PHE A 140 -4.72 15.55 -4.58
CA PHE A 140 -4.86 16.82 -5.34
C PHE A 140 -5.05 18.06 -4.44
N GLU A 141 -5.50 17.88 -3.19
CA GLU A 141 -5.56 18.95 -2.18
C GLU A 141 -4.25 19.05 -1.40
N LEU A 142 -3.66 17.92 -0.99
CA LEU A 142 -2.35 17.92 -0.33
C LEU A 142 -1.27 18.59 -1.17
N LYS A 143 -1.24 18.33 -2.47
CA LYS A 143 -0.20 18.83 -3.36
C LYS A 143 -0.03 20.36 -3.30
N PRO A 144 -1.05 21.18 -3.57
CA PRO A 144 -0.91 22.64 -3.48
C PRO A 144 -0.81 23.12 -2.03
N ALA A 145 -1.52 22.51 -1.07
CA ALA A 145 -1.51 22.91 0.33
C ALA A 145 -0.13 22.72 0.98
N ALA A 146 0.60 21.65 0.63
CA ALA A 146 1.98 21.41 1.07
C ALA A 146 3.03 22.21 0.26
N GLY A 147 2.62 23.18 -0.57
CA GLY A 147 3.51 24.04 -1.31
C GLY A 147 4.18 23.39 -2.53
N PHE A 148 3.62 22.32 -3.10
CA PHE A 148 4.11 21.73 -4.34
C PHE A 148 3.51 22.43 -5.57
N GLY A 149 4.36 22.93 -6.44
CA GLY A 149 3.92 23.61 -7.64
C GLY A 149 5.07 24.22 -8.44
N LYS A 150 4.75 25.18 -9.32
CA LYS A 150 5.71 25.77 -10.24
C LYS A 150 6.84 26.49 -9.50
N GLU A 151 6.52 27.25 -8.46
CA GLU A 151 7.46 28.04 -7.66
C GLU A 151 7.83 27.39 -6.32
N GLY A 152 7.25 26.22 -6.00
CA GLY A 152 7.47 25.52 -4.74
C GLY A 152 8.19 24.19 -4.89
N TYR A 153 7.92 23.28 -3.96
CA TYR A 153 8.49 21.92 -3.97
C TYR A 153 8.17 21.17 -5.25
N LYS A 154 9.06 20.24 -5.60
CA LYS A 154 8.91 19.37 -6.78
C LYS A 154 8.74 17.92 -6.35
N ASN A 155 8.26 17.09 -7.29
CA ASN A 155 8.15 15.64 -7.11
C ASN A 155 7.20 15.22 -5.98
N PHE A 156 5.98 15.79 -5.95
CA PHE A 156 4.94 15.41 -4.98
C PHE A 156 4.66 13.90 -4.99
N ASP A 157 4.50 13.31 -6.17
CA ASP A 157 4.18 11.88 -6.32
C ASP A 157 5.29 10.98 -5.75
N GLY A 158 6.56 11.40 -5.91
CA GLY A 158 7.69 10.73 -5.27
C GLY A 158 7.66 10.86 -3.74
N CYS A 159 7.32 12.04 -3.21
CA CYS A 159 7.21 12.25 -1.77
C CYS A 159 6.08 11.40 -1.15
N ILE A 160 4.90 11.40 -1.74
CA ILE A 160 3.78 10.55 -1.31
C ILE A 160 4.14 9.06 -1.40
N THR A 161 4.87 8.65 -2.44
CA THR A 161 5.33 7.26 -2.56
C THR A 161 6.30 6.90 -1.43
N GLN A 162 7.26 7.77 -1.11
CA GLN A 162 8.21 7.53 -0.01
C GLN A 162 7.53 7.49 1.36
N LEU A 163 6.60 8.40 1.63
CA LEU A 163 5.82 8.37 2.89
C LEU A 163 5.01 7.07 3.04
N GLN A 164 4.51 6.50 1.94
CA GLN A 164 3.88 5.19 1.95
C GLN A 164 4.90 4.06 2.14
N MET A 165 6.03 4.10 1.40
CA MET A 165 7.12 3.13 1.56
C MET A 165 7.62 3.06 3.01
N GLN A 166 7.72 4.20 3.67
CA GLN A 166 8.07 4.33 5.08
C GLN A 166 6.89 4.06 6.03
N THR A 167 5.72 3.70 5.50
CA THR A 167 4.50 3.41 6.28
C THR A 167 3.91 4.60 7.07
N TYR A 168 4.38 5.83 6.88
CA TYR A 168 3.81 7.03 7.51
C TYR A 168 2.44 7.41 6.93
N LEU A 169 2.16 7.04 5.67
CA LEU A 169 0.86 7.24 5.03
C LEU A 169 0.34 5.94 4.41
N ILE A 170 -0.97 5.75 4.50
CA ILE A 170 -1.72 4.67 3.83
C ILE A 170 -2.81 5.27 2.95
N ILE A 171 -3.27 4.51 1.96
CA ILE A 171 -4.47 4.86 1.18
C ILE A 171 -5.67 4.26 1.89
N ARG A 172 -6.64 5.12 2.25
CA ARG A 172 -7.83 4.75 3.02
C ARG A 172 -9.07 4.55 2.16
N LYS A 173 -9.18 5.30 1.07
CA LYS A 173 -10.31 5.21 0.14
C LYS A 173 -9.94 5.80 -1.21
N PHE A 174 -10.82 5.56 -2.16
CA PHE A 174 -10.80 6.18 -3.47
C PHE A 174 -12.13 6.85 -3.74
N GLU A 175 -12.10 8.07 -4.26
CA GLU A 175 -13.31 8.78 -4.68
C GLU A 175 -13.08 9.52 -5.99
N ARG A 176 -14.10 9.54 -6.85
CA ARG A 176 -14.07 10.39 -8.05
C ARG A 176 -14.29 11.85 -7.67
N ARG A 177 -13.58 12.74 -8.34
CA ARG A 177 -13.81 14.18 -8.18
C ARG A 177 -15.23 14.53 -8.59
N ARG A 178 -15.79 15.54 -7.94
CA ARG A 178 -17.11 16.07 -8.30
C ARG A 178 -16.96 17.46 -8.90
N ASN A 179 -17.72 17.74 -9.97
CA ASN A 179 -17.79 19.06 -10.54
C ASN A 179 -18.73 19.98 -9.72
N LYS A 180 -18.85 21.25 -10.12
CA LYS A 180 -19.73 22.22 -9.44
C LYS A 180 -21.21 21.82 -9.40
N ARG A 181 -21.64 20.86 -10.25
CA ARG A 181 -22.99 20.32 -10.28
C ARG A 181 -23.14 19.04 -9.46
N GLY A 182 -22.11 18.64 -8.72
CA GLY A 182 -22.09 17.42 -7.91
C GLY A 182 -21.88 16.12 -8.71
N LEU A 183 -21.70 16.19 -10.04
CA LEU A 183 -21.48 15.02 -10.89
C LEU A 183 -20.04 14.54 -10.79
N SER A 184 -19.85 13.24 -10.58
CA SER A 184 -18.53 12.60 -10.57
C SER A 184 -17.88 12.63 -11.95
N TYR A 185 -16.56 12.88 -12.01
CA TYR A 185 -15.80 12.89 -13.24
C TYR A 185 -14.38 12.38 -13.04
N GLY A 186 -13.75 11.90 -14.11
CA GLY A 186 -12.38 11.40 -14.09
C GLY A 186 -12.23 10.05 -13.38
N MET A 187 -10.98 9.66 -13.17
CA MET A 187 -10.65 8.47 -12.38
C MET A 187 -10.76 8.76 -10.88
N ALA A 188 -11.01 7.72 -10.10
CA ALA A 188 -10.97 7.78 -8.65
C ALA A 188 -9.55 8.18 -8.17
N VAL A 189 -9.49 9.06 -7.18
CA VAL A 189 -8.25 9.57 -6.59
C VAL A 189 -8.09 9.00 -5.18
N SER A 190 -6.84 8.73 -4.82
CA SER A 190 -6.48 8.21 -3.50
C SER A 190 -6.64 9.28 -2.42
N TYR A 191 -7.18 8.88 -1.28
CA TYR A 191 -7.21 9.62 -0.04
C TYR A 191 -6.22 9.00 0.94
N TYR A 192 -5.32 9.80 1.47
CA TYR A 192 -4.25 9.40 2.36
C TYR A 192 -4.60 9.72 3.81
N GLN A 193 -4.13 8.89 4.73
CA GLN A 193 -4.28 9.06 6.17
C GLN A 193 -3.07 8.46 6.89
N LYS A 194 -2.77 8.92 8.09
CA LYS A 194 -1.79 8.27 8.98
C LYS A 194 -2.38 6.92 9.46
N PRO A 195 -1.62 5.82 9.48
CA PRO A 195 -2.11 4.53 9.99
C PRO A 195 -2.45 4.58 11.48
N GLU A 196 -1.83 5.48 12.25
CA GLU A 196 -2.12 5.74 13.66
C GLU A 196 -3.57 6.21 13.88
N GLU A 197 -4.15 6.92 12.92
CA GLU A 197 -5.55 7.35 12.97
C GLU A 197 -6.52 6.18 12.70
N LEU A 198 -6.06 5.14 12.02
CA LEU A 198 -6.87 3.97 11.74
C LEU A 198 -6.85 2.96 12.88
N TRP A 199 -5.65 2.68 13.41
CA TRP A 199 -5.43 1.57 14.33
C TRP A 199 -4.91 1.98 15.71
N GLY A 200 -4.66 3.26 15.91
CA GLY A 200 -4.07 3.80 17.14
C GLY A 200 -2.54 3.73 17.13
N TYR A 201 -1.94 4.70 17.79
CA TYR A 201 -0.50 4.84 17.92
C TYR A 201 0.16 3.58 18.53
N GLU A 202 -0.35 3.10 19.64
CA GLU A 202 0.20 1.95 20.37
C GLU A 202 0.26 0.69 19.48
N HIS A 203 -0.76 0.48 18.63
CA HIS A 203 -0.75 -0.65 17.73
C HIS A 203 0.30 -0.51 16.62
N VAL A 204 0.37 0.67 15.99
CA VAL A 204 1.30 0.90 14.87
C VAL A 204 2.75 0.80 15.33
N THR A 205 3.05 1.21 16.56
CA THR A 205 4.40 1.23 17.14
C THR A 205 4.72 0.02 18.04
N ASP A 206 3.85 -0.98 18.11
CA ASP A 206 4.01 -2.14 19.02
C ASP A 206 5.33 -2.88 18.84
N ALA A 207 5.88 -2.91 17.63
CA ALA A 207 7.16 -3.54 17.33
C ALA A 207 8.39 -2.65 17.60
N TYR A 208 8.23 -1.37 18.01
CA TYR A 208 9.39 -0.47 18.29
C TYR A 208 10.22 -0.90 19.52
N ARG A 209 9.74 -1.86 20.27
CA ARG A 209 10.48 -2.48 21.39
C ARG A 209 11.53 -3.51 20.93
N GLU A 210 11.53 -3.91 19.66
CA GLU A 210 12.56 -4.78 19.07
C GLU A 210 13.43 -3.98 18.09
N GLU A 211 14.61 -4.50 17.77
CA GLU A 211 15.48 -3.87 16.79
C GLU A 211 14.81 -3.86 15.40
N PRO A 212 14.93 -2.77 14.62
CA PRO A 212 14.37 -2.70 13.27
C PRO A 212 14.82 -3.84 12.34
N SER A 213 16.08 -4.31 12.51
CA SER A 213 16.62 -5.45 11.78
C SER A 213 15.90 -6.77 12.10
N ASP A 214 15.44 -6.95 13.35
CA ASP A 214 14.70 -8.14 13.76
C ASP A 214 13.31 -8.16 13.14
N SER A 215 12.64 -7.00 13.09
CA SER A 215 11.38 -6.83 12.36
C SER A 215 11.55 -7.12 10.86
N ALA A 216 12.62 -6.62 10.23
CA ALA A 216 12.94 -6.89 8.83
C ALA A 216 13.15 -8.38 8.55
N GLU A 217 13.89 -9.07 9.42
CA GLU A 217 14.14 -10.51 9.28
C GLU A 217 12.87 -11.34 9.54
N ARG A 218 11.99 -10.88 10.44
CA ARG A 218 10.67 -11.49 10.67
C ARG A 218 9.79 -11.40 9.43
N ILE A 219 9.73 -10.23 8.78
CA ILE A 219 9.00 -10.04 7.52
C ILE A 219 9.57 -10.95 6.43
N PHE A 220 10.89 -10.98 6.29
CA PHE A 220 11.55 -11.82 5.28
C PHE A 220 11.23 -13.31 5.49
N ARG A 221 11.34 -13.82 6.71
CA ARG A 221 11.03 -15.21 7.03
C ARG A 221 9.57 -15.54 6.73
N ARG A 222 8.64 -14.66 7.08
CA ARG A 222 7.21 -14.86 6.76
C ARG A 222 6.97 -14.96 5.26
N ALA A 223 7.57 -14.08 4.47
CA ALA A 223 7.48 -14.17 3.01
C ALA A 223 8.08 -15.48 2.49
N ARG A 224 9.20 -15.92 3.05
CA ARG A 224 9.89 -17.15 2.65
C ARG A 224 9.08 -18.41 2.95
N GLU A 225 8.34 -18.44 4.06
CA GLU A 225 7.44 -19.53 4.44
C GLU A 225 6.34 -19.74 3.39
N HIS A 226 5.77 -18.66 2.85
CA HIS A 226 4.64 -18.72 1.91
C HIS A 226 5.06 -18.72 0.43
N PHE A 227 6.19 -18.12 0.10
CA PHE A 227 6.63 -17.88 -1.30
C PHE A 227 8.04 -18.46 -1.54
N SER A 228 8.15 -19.77 -1.41
CA SER A 228 9.42 -20.51 -1.44
C SER A 228 10.10 -20.56 -2.82
N GLU A 229 9.38 -20.30 -3.92
CA GLU A 229 9.93 -20.40 -5.28
C GLU A 229 10.81 -19.19 -5.67
N GLY A 230 10.63 -18.04 -5.02
CA GLY A 230 11.46 -16.86 -5.25
C GLY A 230 12.86 -16.99 -4.65
N SER A 231 13.86 -16.33 -5.25
CA SER A 231 15.16 -16.18 -4.60
C SER A 231 15.09 -15.19 -3.44
N ASP A 232 16.02 -15.36 -2.46
CA ASP A 232 16.11 -14.43 -1.32
C ASP A 232 16.35 -12.99 -1.79
N ALA A 233 17.16 -12.80 -2.83
CA ALA A 233 17.42 -11.48 -3.41
C ALA A 233 16.16 -10.85 -4.01
N ALA A 234 15.33 -11.64 -4.72
CA ALA A 234 14.07 -11.18 -5.27
C ALA A 234 13.07 -10.81 -4.16
N LEU A 235 12.93 -11.66 -3.13
CA LEU A 235 12.09 -11.38 -1.97
C LEU A 235 12.50 -10.08 -1.26
N ARG A 236 13.80 -9.93 -0.89
CA ARG A 236 14.29 -8.70 -0.25
C ARG A 236 14.05 -7.47 -1.11
N LYS A 237 14.26 -7.55 -2.42
CA LYS A 237 14.02 -6.46 -3.35
C LYS A 237 12.54 -6.06 -3.40
N VAL A 238 11.61 -7.03 -3.51
CA VAL A 238 10.16 -6.76 -3.53
C VAL A 238 9.71 -6.17 -2.19
N LEU A 239 10.21 -6.71 -1.07
CA LEU A 239 9.91 -6.26 0.28
C LEU A 239 10.60 -4.92 0.63
N SER A 240 11.58 -4.49 -0.15
CA SER A 240 12.41 -3.30 0.14
C SER A 240 13.12 -3.39 1.49
N LEU A 241 13.76 -4.57 1.74
CA LEU A 241 14.52 -4.91 2.94
C LEU A 241 16.00 -5.05 2.61
#